data_420416e85616762278cf1fefbf7441ad
#
_entry.id   420416e85616762278cf1fefbf7441ad
#
_cell.length_a   1.000
_cell.length_b   1.000
_cell.length_c   1.000
_cell.angle_alpha   90.00
_cell.angle_beta   90.00
_cell.angle_gamma   90.00
#
_symmetry.space_group_name_H-M   'P 1'
#
loop_
_entity.id
_entity.type
_entity.pdbx_description
1 polymer ?
#
loop_
_entity_poly.entity_id
_entity_poly.type
_entity_poly.pdbx_seq_one_letter_code
_entity_poly.pdbx_strand_id
1 'polypeptide(L)'
;MGCRLPSLLFIATVSYLCAADMPARQAVLERYNAQVHNLREKGAFAEAEKTALAAVAEAEKSGRQDAELAKSWNNLGALYYDTGRYAEAETLFRRSAELWEKLGGPEHAEYVQGLSNLAVLYLRTNRLKEAEPILLRALSVREKTLPADDRNIAESVNNLAELYRTEGRYGEAEPLLRRAIGIWEKSLGPSDLKTAVGLNNLAVLLNAQGHRQEAEPIFKRVLAIQEKALGPDHPSVGSALNNLAEIYFEQARYDEAEPLYLRALAIKEKALGPEHPDVATALNNLASLYRKRHQNAKAEPLLRRALAIREKTLGPDHPETATSLNNLGDLYLAEQRYANAEPLYRRALKIWEAALGPEHPNVATALNNVAFLLRLQGRDDESAAMYRRAIAIWEKVAGLDHPSAATAIALSNLSQVYAGQHQYAQAEALLDRAIEIEEKELGPNHLDLAKPLQNLASLYHQQGRYAAAEPLYWRALAIREKYPPPGPETAVIMESLAALYREQGRNSEAEDLYERAIPVLETTVGRENREVAASLFNLAEMYRQDTRYEKAEPLYRRSLDILEKQPDQSPALVRGLKSFAAMLRRMKRKTEAVALEARAKAIVEAQAFSPSNAH
;
A
#
# COMPACT_ATOMS: atom_id res chain seq x y z
N MET A 1 -0.34 4.07 0.78
CA MET A 1 -0.65 2.67 0.45
C MET A 1 -0.05 1.79 1.52
N GLY A 2 -0.90 1.12 2.30
CA GLY A 2 -0.45 0.14 3.29
C GLY A 2 0.21 -1.04 2.57
N CYS A 3 1.25 -1.59 3.16
CA CYS A 3 1.77 -2.89 2.74
C CYS A 3 0.62 -3.90 2.77
N ARG A 4 0.37 -4.58 1.66
CA ARG A 4 -0.64 -5.64 1.65
C ARG A 4 -0.12 -6.80 2.49
N LEU A 5 -0.85 -7.17 3.52
CA LEU A 5 -0.61 -8.42 4.24
C LEU A 5 -0.75 -9.58 3.25
N PRO A 6 0.26 -10.46 3.11
CA PRO A 6 0.14 -11.61 2.22
C PRO A 6 -0.89 -12.58 2.75
N SER A 7 -1.97 -12.77 2.02
CA SER A 7 -2.86 -13.91 2.20
C SER A 7 -2.19 -15.17 1.66
N LEU A 8 -2.33 -16.27 2.38
CA LEU A 8 -1.78 -17.55 1.96
C LEU A 8 -2.84 -18.29 1.13
N LEU A 9 -2.61 -18.31 -0.19
CA LEU A 9 -3.36 -19.14 -1.13
C LEU A 9 -2.60 -20.45 -1.37
N PHE A 10 -3.32 -21.56 -1.34
CA PHE A 10 -2.72 -22.85 -1.61
C PHE A 10 -2.66 -23.12 -3.12
N ILE A 11 -1.47 -23.03 -3.70
CA ILE A 11 -1.15 -23.75 -4.92
C ILE A 11 -0.55 -25.08 -4.48
N ALA A 12 -1.36 -26.13 -4.52
CA ALA A 12 -0.89 -27.45 -4.13
C ALA A 12 0.05 -28.02 -5.20
N THR A 13 1.21 -28.44 -4.74
CA THR A 13 2.08 -29.36 -5.48
C THR A 13 1.69 -30.79 -5.14
N VAL A 14 1.76 -31.66 -6.11
CA VAL A 14 1.36 -33.08 -5.98
C VAL A 14 2.19 -33.78 -4.91
N SER A 15 1.55 -34.49 -3.98
CA SER A 15 2.19 -35.26 -2.91
C SER A 15 3.04 -36.41 -3.45
N TYR A 16 4.22 -36.61 -2.84
CA TYR A 16 5.15 -37.67 -3.21
C TYR A 16 4.84 -38.96 -2.47
N LEU A 17 4.65 -40.06 -3.21
CA LEU A 17 4.60 -41.43 -2.70
C LEU A 17 6.00 -42.06 -2.75
N CYS A 18 6.33 -42.95 -1.80
CA CYS A 18 7.62 -43.61 -1.69
C CYS A 18 8.01 -44.45 -2.92
N ALA A 19 9.27 -44.31 -3.37
CA ALA A 19 9.79 -44.72 -4.68
C ALA A 19 10.22 -46.19 -4.82
N ALA A 20 9.72 -47.15 -4.02
CA ALA A 20 10.33 -48.48 -3.95
C ALA A 20 9.96 -49.45 -5.11
N ASP A 21 8.84 -49.24 -5.87
CA ASP A 21 8.36 -50.20 -6.88
C ASP A 21 7.85 -49.56 -8.19
N MET A 22 8.41 -48.44 -8.63
CA MET A 22 7.87 -47.67 -9.74
C MET A 22 8.56 -47.98 -11.09
N PRO A 23 7.85 -47.96 -12.24
CA PRO A 23 8.48 -48.03 -13.57
C PRO A 23 9.55 -46.93 -13.70
N ALA A 24 10.68 -47.26 -14.32
CA ALA A 24 11.85 -46.38 -14.42
C ALA A 24 11.53 -44.94 -14.89
N ARG A 25 10.58 -44.77 -15.82
CA ARG A 25 10.10 -43.46 -16.32
C ARG A 25 9.40 -42.64 -15.20
N GLN A 26 8.52 -43.27 -14.45
CA GLN A 26 7.78 -42.60 -13.40
C GLN A 26 8.72 -42.10 -12.30
N ALA A 27 9.71 -42.91 -11.91
CA ALA A 27 10.75 -42.52 -10.94
C ALA A 27 11.58 -41.32 -11.43
N VAL A 28 11.87 -41.22 -12.74
CA VAL A 28 12.57 -40.09 -13.35
C VAL A 28 11.71 -38.83 -13.27
N LEU A 29 10.43 -38.90 -13.62
CA LEU A 29 9.51 -37.76 -13.61
C LEU A 29 9.23 -37.25 -12.20
N GLU A 30 9.07 -38.16 -11.22
CA GLU A 30 8.93 -37.78 -9.82
C GLU A 30 10.18 -37.07 -9.29
N ARG A 31 11.38 -37.52 -9.66
CA ARG A 31 12.62 -36.85 -9.29
C ARG A 31 12.70 -35.44 -9.90
N TYR A 32 12.32 -35.25 -11.18
CA TYR A 32 12.25 -33.91 -11.78
C TYR A 32 11.25 -33.03 -11.06
N ASN A 33 10.05 -33.52 -10.80
CA ASN A 33 9.00 -32.77 -10.10
C ASN A 33 9.42 -32.35 -8.68
N ALA A 34 10.10 -33.25 -7.93
CA ALA A 34 10.68 -32.95 -6.62
C ALA A 34 11.78 -31.87 -6.71
N GLN A 35 12.64 -31.96 -7.72
CA GLN A 35 13.70 -30.99 -7.94
C GLN A 35 13.13 -29.60 -8.31
N VAL A 36 12.10 -29.53 -9.14
CA VAL A 36 11.39 -28.29 -9.49
C VAL A 36 10.85 -27.63 -8.24
N HIS A 37 10.16 -28.38 -7.38
CA HIS A 37 9.64 -27.87 -6.12
C HIS A 37 10.74 -27.27 -5.23
N ASN A 38 11.83 -28.01 -5.00
CA ASN A 38 12.95 -27.55 -4.17
C ASN A 38 13.64 -26.29 -4.75
N LEU A 39 13.80 -26.21 -6.07
CA LEU A 39 14.39 -25.04 -6.75
C LEU A 39 13.47 -23.81 -6.66
N ARG A 40 12.14 -24.00 -6.78
CA ARG A 40 11.15 -22.93 -6.58
C ARG A 40 11.23 -22.35 -5.17
N GLU A 41 11.26 -23.20 -4.16
CA GLU A 41 11.38 -22.77 -2.75
C GLU A 41 12.67 -21.98 -2.47
N LYS A 42 13.74 -22.29 -3.20
CA LYS A 42 15.02 -21.56 -3.13
C LYS A 42 15.06 -20.29 -3.98
N GLY A 43 14.01 -19.98 -4.74
CA GLY A 43 13.99 -18.86 -5.68
C GLY A 43 14.90 -19.04 -6.90
N ALA A 44 15.40 -20.27 -7.14
CA ALA A 44 16.26 -20.61 -8.29
C ALA A 44 15.40 -20.87 -9.54
N PHE A 45 14.61 -19.88 -9.96
CA PHE A 45 13.56 -20.03 -10.98
C PHE A 45 14.08 -20.42 -12.36
N ALA A 46 15.26 -19.95 -12.77
CA ALA A 46 15.85 -20.29 -14.07
C ALA A 46 16.23 -21.79 -14.14
N GLU A 47 16.77 -22.35 -13.06
CA GLU A 47 17.10 -23.78 -12.98
C GLU A 47 15.83 -24.63 -12.83
N ALA A 48 14.83 -24.13 -12.07
CA ALA A 48 13.53 -24.76 -11.94
C ALA A 48 12.83 -24.87 -13.32
N GLU A 49 12.87 -23.81 -14.15
CA GLU A 49 12.28 -23.82 -15.49
C GLU A 49 12.95 -24.86 -16.40
N LYS A 50 14.27 -24.88 -16.45
CA LYS A 50 15.01 -25.89 -17.21
C LYS A 50 14.62 -27.30 -16.80
N THR A 51 14.50 -27.55 -15.50
CA THR A 51 14.13 -28.87 -14.96
C THR A 51 12.66 -29.22 -15.26
N ALA A 52 11.75 -28.26 -15.14
CA ALA A 52 10.33 -28.46 -15.43
C ALA A 52 10.06 -28.73 -16.91
N LEU A 53 10.74 -27.99 -17.80
CA LEU A 53 10.70 -28.25 -19.25
C LEU A 53 11.23 -29.64 -19.59
N ALA A 54 12.31 -30.09 -18.93
CA ALA A 54 12.82 -31.43 -19.10
C ALA A 54 11.81 -32.49 -18.61
N ALA A 55 11.11 -32.24 -17.52
CA ALA A 55 10.04 -33.12 -17.01
C ALA A 55 8.89 -33.22 -18.03
N VAL A 56 8.43 -32.09 -18.57
CA VAL A 56 7.37 -32.08 -19.59
C VAL A 56 7.82 -32.83 -20.85
N ALA A 57 9.02 -32.54 -21.36
CA ALA A 57 9.57 -33.22 -22.56
C ALA A 57 9.69 -34.73 -22.34
N GLU A 58 10.13 -35.18 -21.16
CA GLU A 58 10.20 -36.61 -20.83
C GLU A 58 8.83 -37.25 -20.76
N ALA A 59 7.85 -36.51 -20.16
CA ALA A 59 6.46 -36.99 -20.09
C ALA A 59 5.83 -37.12 -21.50
N GLU A 60 6.11 -36.20 -22.43
CA GLU A 60 5.59 -36.18 -23.80
C GLU A 60 6.21 -37.25 -24.71
N LYS A 61 7.44 -37.72 -24.45
CA LYS A 61 8.11 -38.74 -25.27
C LYS A 61 7.29 -40.03 -25.44
N SER A 62 6.47 -40.38 -24.49
CA SER A 62 5.65 -41.58 -24.54
C SER A 62 4.44 -41.45 -25.47
N GLY A 63 4.07 -40.24 -25.89
CA GLY A 63 2.83 -39.96 -26.61
C GLY A 63 1.55 -40.24 -25.81
N ARG A 64 1.68 -40.60 -24.53
CA ARG A 64 0.55 -40.93 -23.65
C ARG A 64 0.02 -39.67 -22.97
N GLN A 65 -1.30 -39.56 -22.96
CA GLN A 65 -2.02 -38.59 -22.16
C GLN A 65 -2.29 -39.20 -20.77
N ASP A 66 -1.30 -39.17 -19.89
CA ASP A 66 -1.33 -39.85 -18.59
C ASP A 66 -1.18 -38.87 -17.40
N ALA A 67 -1.32 -39.41 -16.18
CA ALA A 67 -1.22 -38.67 -14.95
C ALA A 67 0.10 -37.89 -14.79
N GLU A 68 1.22 -38.45 -15.25
CA GLU A 68 2.53 -37.85 -15.10
C GLU A 68 2.70 -36.62 -16.01
N LEU A 69 2.12 -36.64 -17.20
CA LEU A 69 2.05 -35.47 -18.06
C LEU A 69 1.23 -34.34 -17.43
N ALA A 70 0.05 -34.68 -16.88
CA ALA A 70 -0.79 -33.68 -16.21
C ALA A 70 -0.08 -33.04 -15.01
N LYS A 71 0.61 -33.82 -14.18
CA LYS A 71 1.43 -33.33 -13.05
C LYS A 71 2.56 -32.42 -13.52
N SER A 72 3.28 -32.79 -14.60
CA SER A 72 4.38 -32.01 -15.14
C SER A 72 3.89 -30.64 -15.67
N TRP A 73 2.74 -30.61 -16.36
CA TRP A 73 2.10 -29.35 -16.77
C TRP A 73 1.69 -28.49 -15.57
N ASN A 74 1.11 -29.09 -14.54
CA ASN A 74 0.74 -28.36 -13.33
C ASN A 74 1.95 -27.74 -12.63
N ASN A 75 3.06 -28.47 -12.51
CA ASN A 75 4.27 -27.98 -11.86
C ASN A 75 4.96 -26.87 -12.68
N LEU A 76 5.00 -26.98 -14.01
CA LEU A 76 5.48 -25.91 -14.88
C LEU A 76 4.56 -24.70 -14.83
N GLY A 77 3.24 -24.91 -14.80
CA GLY A 77 2.25 -23.85 -14.62
C GLY A 77 2.43 -23.11 -13.30
N ALA A 78 2.69 -23.83 -12.21
CA ALA A 78 2.97 -23.24 -10.91
C ALA A 78 4.27 -22.40 -10.92
N LEU A 79 5.30 -22.85 -11.62
CA LEU A 79 6.53 -22.07 -11.81
C LEU A 79 6.28 -20.79 -12.63
N TYR A 80 5.49 -20.88 -13.69
CA TYR A 80 5.13 -19.70 -14.49
C TYR A 80 4.25 -18.71 -13.70
N TYR A 81 3.40 -19.21 -12.80
CA TYR A 81 2.69 -18.37 -11.83
C TYR A 81 3.67 -17.61 -10.92
N ASP A 82 4.66 -18.29 -10.34
CA ASP A 82 5.66 -17.64 -9.47
C ASP A 82 6.50 -16.59 -10.20
N THR A 83 6.76 -16.81 -11.50
CA THR A 83 7.55 -15.90 -12.34
C THR A 83 6.70 -14.86 -13.07
N GLY A 84 5.39 -14.73 -12.77
CA GLY A 84 4.49 -13.72 -13.33
C GLY A 84 4.04 -13.97 -14.77
N ARG A 85 4.37 -15.13 -15.33
CA ARG A 85 3.98 -15.55 -16.70
C ARG A 85 2.57 -16.15 -16.68
N TYR A 86 1.59 -15.34 -16.27
CA TYR A 86 0.24 -15.80 -15.94
C TYR A 86 -0.53 -16.40 -17.12
N ALA A 87 -0.35 -15.90 -18.34
CA ALA A 87 -1.01 -16.44 -19.54
C ALA A 87 -0.54 -17.87 -19.87
N GLU A 88 0.77 -18.11 -19.69
CA GLU A 88 1.36 -19.43 -19.91
C GLU A 88 0.99 -20.39 -18.79
N ALA A 89 0.95 -19.89 -17.53
CA ALA A 89 0.47 -20.65 -16.39
C ALA A 89 -1.00 -21.08 -16.58
N GLU A 90 -1.87 -20.19 -17.04
CA GLU A 90 -3.27 -20.49 -17.32
C GLU A 90 -3.42 -21.63 -18.33
N THR A 91 -2.67 -21.54 -19.42
CA THR A 91 -2.68 -22.58 -20.47
C THR A 91 -2.32 -23.95 -19.91
N LEU A 92 -1.29 -24.01 -19.08
CA LEU A 92 -0.81 -25.27 -18.49
C LEU A 92 -1.77 -25.81 -17.43
N PHE A 93 -2.33 -24.96 -16.56
CA PHE A 93 -3.31 -25.37 -15.56
C PHE A 93 -4.59 -25.90 -16.23
N ARG A 94 -5.08 -25.25 -17.29
CA ARG A 94 -6.22 -25.73 -18.07
C ARG A 94 -5.95 -27.10 -18.69
N ARG A 95 -4.81 -27.25 -19.39
CA ARG A 95 -4.43 -28.53 -20.01
C ARG A 95 -4.30 -29.65 -18.97
N SER A 96 -3.71 -29.33 -17.81
CA SER A 96 -3.59 -30.29 -16.70
C SER A 96 -4.97 -30.72 -16.17
N ALA A 97 -5.84 -29.75 -15.89
CA ALA A 97 -7.19 -30.02 -15.39
C ALA A 97 -8.03 -30.83 -16.39
N GLU A 98 -8.04 -30.45 -17.68
CA GLU A 98 -8.74 -31.17 -18.74
C GLU A 98 -8.26 -32.62 -18.89
N LEU A 99 -6.96 -32.84 -18.73
CA LEU A 99 -6.41 -34.19 -18.79
C LEU A 99 -6.85 -35.02 -17.56
N TRP A 100 -6.83 -34.44 -16.36
CA TRP A 100 -7.33 -35.12 -15.17
C TRP A 100 -8.84 -35.42 -15.25
N GLU A 101 -9.65 -34.51 -15.81
CA GLU A 101 -11.08 -34.76 -16.04
C GLU A 101 -11.30 -35.95 -16.98
N LYS A 102 -10.48 -36.09 -18.06
CA LYS A 102 -10.54 -37.24 -18.98
C LYS A 102 -10.11 -38.55 -18.33
N LEU A 103 -9.09 -38.50 -17.44
CA LEU A 103 -8.54 -39.69 -16.80
C LEU A 103 -9.43 -40.24 -15.65
N GLY A 104 -10.00 -39.35 -14.86
CA GLY A 104 -10.68 -39.73 -13.63
C GLY A 104 -12.11 -39.17 -13.46
N GLY A 105 -12.55 -38.34 -14.40
CA GLY A 105 -13.87 -37.69 -14.34
C GLY A 105 -13.88 -36.42 -13.51
N PRO A 106 -15.05 -35.74 -13.47
CA PRO A 106 -15.22 -34.43 -12.84
C PRO A 106 -15.18 -34.44 -11.30
N GLU A 107 -15.12 -35.58 -10.68
CA GLU A 107 -15.01 -35.76 -9.22
C GLU A 107 -13.62 -36.23 -8.80
N HIS A 108 -12.68 -36.37 -9.75
CA HIS A 108 -11.31 -36.78 -9.46
C HIS A 108 -10.55 -35.73 -8.66
N ALA A 109 -9.85 -36.13 -7.60
CA ALA A 109 -9.18 -35.22 -6.67
C ALA A 109 -8.18 -34.27 -7.35
N GLU A 110 -7.39 -34.77 -8.29
CA GLU A 110 -6.38 -33.97 -9.01
C GLU A 110 -7.02 -33.00 -10.02
N TYR A 111 -8.19 -33.34 -10.60
CA TYR A 111 -8.96 -32.38 -11.40
C TYR A 111 -9.43 -31.20 -10.54
N VAL A 112 -10.00 -31.49 -9.38
CA VAL A 112 -10.45 -30.45 -8.44
C VAL A 112 -9.28 -29.60 -7.95
N GLN A 113 -8.11 -30.21 -7.76
CA GLN A 113 -6.89 -29.47 -7.41
C GLN A 113 -6.41 -28.57 -8.55
N GLY A 114 -6.46 -29.04 -9.79
CA GLY A 114 -6.16 -28.22 -10.99
C GLY A 114 -7.09 -27.02 -11.13
N LEU A 115 -8.39 -27.22 -10.84
CA LEU A 115 -9.36 -26.13 -10.76
C LEU A 115 -9.00 -25.11 -9.68
N SER A 116 -8.57 -25.57 -8.50
CA SER A 116 -8.15 -24.68 -7.42
C SER A 116 -6.95 -23.83 -7.80
N ASN A 117 -5.95 -24.41 -8.48
CA ASN A 117 -4.78 -23.69 -8.97
C ASN A 117 -5.15 -22.62 -10.03
N LEU A 118 -6.07 -22.97 -10.94
CA LEU A 118 -6.60 -22.03 -11.93
C LEU A 118 -7.34 -20.87 -11.27
N ALA A 119 -8.16 -21.15 -10.26
CA ALA A 119 -8.86 -20.11 -9.51
C ALA A 119 -7.89 -19.18 -8.76
N VAL A 120 -6.83 -19.72 -8.15
CA VAL A 120 -5.78 -18.93 -7.51
C VAL A 120 -5.09 -17.99 -8.51
N LEU A 121 -4.84 -18.45 -9.73
CA LEU A 121 -4.31 -17.61 -10.81
C LEU A 121 -5.29 -16.48 -11.18
N TYR A 122 -6.60 -16.77 -11.24
CA TYR A 122 -7.61 -15.76 -11.51
C TYR A 122 -7.73 -14.74 -10.38
N LEU A 123 -7.61 -15.15 -9.13
CA LEU A 123 -7.50 -14.22 -7.99
C LEU A 123 -6.30 -13.29 -8.13
N ARG A 124 -5.15 -13.84 -8.53
CA ARG A 124 -3.91 -13.06 -8.72
C ARG A 124 -4.02 -12.02 -9.84
N THR A 125 -4.75 -12.37 -10.91
CA THR A 125 -4.97 -11.50 -12.07
C THR A 125 -6.26 -10.68 -11.98
N ASN A 126 -6.91 -10.68 -10.81
CA ASN A 126 -8.17 -9.97 -10.54
C ASN A 126 -9.35 -10.37 -11.47
N ARG A 127 -9.33 -11.59 -11.98
CA ARG A 127 -10.42 -12.18 -12.78
C ARG A 127 -11.43 -12.88 -11.86
N LEU A 128 -11.99 -12.12 -10.90
CA LEU A 128 -12.76 -12.64 -9.78
C LEU A 128 -14.04 -13.37 -10.24
N LYS A 129 -14.72 -12.81 -11.26
CA LYS A 129 -15.93 -13.42 -11.84
C LYS A 129 -15.70 -14.79 -12.49
N GLU A 130 -14.47 -15.07 -12.91
CA GLU A 130 -14.07 -16.37 -13.47
C GLU A 130 -13.62 -17.33 -12.35
N ALA A 131 -13.05 -16.81 -11.27
CA ALA A 131 -12.60 -17.61 -10.13
C ALA A 131 -13.78 -18.18 -9.32
N GLU A 132 -14.85 -17.40 -9.09
CA GLU A 132 -15.97 -17.78 -8.21
C GLU A 132 -16.64 -19.11 -8.60
N PRO A 133 -17.10 -19.30 -9.85
CA PRO A 133 -17.77 -20.55 -10.24
C PRO A 133 -16.83 -21.76 -10.14
N ILE A 134 -15.53 -21.59 -10.35
CA ILE A 134 -14.54 -22.65 -10.24
C ILE A 134 -14.33 -23.06 -8.78
N LEU A 135 -14.20 -22.09 -7.88
CA LEU A 135 -14.04 -22.35 -6.43
C LEU A 135 -15.30 -23.00 -5.84
N LEU A 136 -16.49 -22.51 -6.22
CA LEU A 136 -17.76 -23.11 -5.81
C LEU A 136 -17.90 -24.56 -6.31
N ARG A 137 -17.52 -24.83 -7.57
CA ARG A 137 -17.50 -26.19 -8.13
C ARG A 137 -16.53 -27.08 -7.37
N ALA A 138 -15.30 -26.61 -7.13
CA ALA A 138 -14.30 -27.37 -6.40
C ALA A 138 -14.76 -27.71 -4.98
N LEU A 139 -15.37 -26.74 -4.28
CA LEU A 139 -15.94 -26.95 -2.95
C LEU A 139 -17.10 -27.97 -2.99
N SER A 140 -18.05 -27.78 -3.91
CA SER A 140 -19.21 -28.68 -4.04
C SER A 140 -18.79 -30.14 -4.31
N VAL A 141 -17.78 -30.36 -5.14
CA VAL A 141 -17.28 -31.73 -5.39
C VAL A 141 -16.66 -32.30 -4.12
N ARG A 142 -15.79 -31.54 -3.44
CA ARG A 142 -15.18 -32.02 -2.18
C ARG A 142 -16.20 -32.29 -1.08
N GLU A 143 -17.24 -31.47 -0.94
CA GLU A 143 -18.32 -31.69 0.03
C GLU A 143 -19.18 -32.95 -0.27
N LYS A 144 -19.30 -33.33 -1.54
CA LYS A 144 -20.01 -34.56 -1.95
C LYS A 144 -19.17 -35.83 -1.77
N THR A 145 -17.87 -35.74 -1.99
CA THR A 145 -16.98 -36.90 -2.08
C THR A 145 -16.17 -37.18 -0.82
N LEU A 146 -16.05 -36.18 0.09
CA LEU A 146 -15.24 -36.28 1.30
C LEU A 146 -16.08 -36.10 2.56
N PRO A 147 -15.62 -36.61 3.71
CA PRO A 147 -16.24 -36.34 5.01
C PRO A 147 -16.29 -34.84 5.31
N ALA A 148 -17.30 -34.36 6.04
CA ALA A 148 -17.54 -32.94 6.30
C ALA A 148 -16.38 -32.21 7.03
N ASP A 149 -15.52 -32.95 7.71
CA ASP A 149 -14.33 -32.45 8.43
C ASP A 149 -13.01 -32.80 7.71
N ASP A 150 -13.08 -33.13 6.43
CA ASP A 150 -11.87 -33.37 5.64
C ASP A 150 -11.10 -32.07 5.40
N ARG A 151 -9.77 -32.13 5.58
CA ARG A 151 -8.85 -30.98 5.44
C ARG A 151 -8.89 -30.32 4.05
N ASN A 152 -9.23 -31.06 3.00
CA ASN A 152 -9.29 -30.53 1.64
C ASN A 152 -10.55 -29.67 1.44
N ILE A 153 -11.65 -29.94 2.18
CA ILE A 153 -12.80 -29.03 2.22
C ILE A 153 -12.37 -27.69 2.81
N ALA A 154 -11.63 -27.69 3.92
CA ALA A 154 -11.13 -26.47 4.53
C ALA A 154 -10.24 -25.65 3.58
N GLU A 155 -9.42 -26.28 2.74
CA GLU A 155 -8.64 -25.59 1.70
C GLU A 155 -9.53 -24.90 0.66
N SER A 156 -10.60 -25.57 0.17
CA SER A 156 -11.55 -24.96 -0.77
C SER A 156 -12.30 -23.79 -0.13
N VAL A 157 -12.75 -23.96 1.11
CA VAL A 157 -13.45 -22.92 1.87
C VAL A 157 -12.53 -21.71 2.10
N ASN A 158 -11.26 -21.93 2.44
CA ASN A 158 -10.27 -20.88 2.62
C ASN A 158 -10.01 -20.09 1.31
N ASN A 159 -9.91 -20.78 0.17
CA ASN A 159 -9.69 -20.12 -1.12
C ASN A 159 -10.93 -19.32 -1.57
N LEU A 160 -12.15 -19.83 -1.29
CA LEU A 160 -13.38 -19.08 -1.54
C LEU A 160 -13.49 -17.84 -0.64
N ALA A 161 -13.09 -17.97 0.62
CA ALA A 161 -13.04 -16.83 1.53
C ALA A 161 -12.05 -15.74 1.06
N GLU A 162 -10.92 -16.14 0.48
CA GLU A 162 -9.95 -15.20 -0.08
C GLU A 162 -10.51 -14.46 -1.31
N LEU A 163 -11.31 -15.15 -2.15
CA LEU A 163 -12.06 -14.49 -3.22
C LEU A 163 -12.96 -13.39 -2.64
N TYR A 164 -13.83 -13.75 -1.68
CA TYR A 164 -14.78 -12.80 -1.10
C TYR A 164 -14.08 -11.65 -0.36
N ARG A 165 -12.96 -11.92 0.30
CA ARG A 165 -12.11 -10.87 0.88
C ARG A 165 -11.59 -9.90 -0.20
N THR A 166 -11.16 -10.43 -1.34
CA THR A 166 -10.64 -9.62 -2.45
C THR A 166 -11.73 -8.78 -3.10
N GLU A 167 -12.97 -9.27 -3.11
CA GLU A 167 -14.16 -8.54 -3.57
C GLU A 167 -14.69 -7.52 -2.54
N GLY A 168 -14.13 -7.49 -1.32
CA GLY A 168 -14.67 -6.66 -0.23
C GLY A 168 -15.91 -7.24 0.46
N ARG A 169 -16.33 -8.45 0.10
CA ARG A 169 -17.47 -9.20 0.69
C ARG A 169 -17.07 -9.81 2.04
N TYR A 170 -16.64 -8.96 2.96
CA TYR A 170 -16.07 -9.40 4.25
C TYR A 170 -17.04 -10.19 5.10
N GLY A 171 -18.33 -9.83 5.08
CA GLY A 171 -19.37 -10.54 5.81
C GLY A 171 -19.57 -11.99 5.36
N GLU A 172 -19.25 -12.33 4.11
CA GLU A 172 -19.28 -13.68 3.58
C GLU A 172 -17.95 -14.42 3.76
N ALA A 173 -16.84 -13.69 3.72
CA ALA A 173 -15.50 -14.26 3.88
C ALA A 173 -15.23 -14.75 5.31
N GLU A 174 -15.64 -14.01 6.33
CA GLU A 174 -15.35 -14.32 7.74
C GLU A 174 -15.93 -15.66 8.19
N PRO A 175 -17.22 -15.99 7.99
CA PRO A 175 -17.77 -17.28 8.39
C PRO A 175 -17.10 -18.45 7.67
N LEU A 176 -16.65 -18.27 6.43
CA LEU A 176 -15.90 -19.30 5.70
C LEU A 176 -14.53 -19.54 6.33
N LEU A 177 -13.78 -18.49 6.68
CA LEU A 177 -12.48 -18.65 7.36
C LEU A 177 -12.64 -19.32 8.72
N ARG A 178 -13.65 -18.94 9.50
CA ARG A 178 -13.95 -19.59 10.78
C ARG A 178 -14.32 -21.07 10.60
N ARG A 179 -15.08 -21.41 9.53
CA ARG A 179 -15.38 -22.80 9.16
C ARG A 179 -14.10 -23.57 8.80
N ALA A 180 -13.24 -23.02 7.96
CA ALA A 180 -11.99 -23.66 7.57
C ALA A 180 -11.08 -23.92 8.78
N ILE A 181 -10.94 -22.93 9.67
CA ILE A 181 -10.18 -23.06 10.92
C ILE A 181 -10.78 -24.18 11.80
N GLY A 182 -12.09 -24.20 11.99
CA GLY A 182 -12.77 -25.23 12.79
C GLY A 182 -12.54 -26.65 12.26
N ILE A 183 -12.57 -26.84 10.93
CA ILE A 183 -12.26 -28.12 10.30
C ILE A 183 -10.79 -28.50 10.55
N TRP A 184 -9.83 -27.57 10.35
CA TRP A 184 -8.41 -27.86 10.59
C TRP A 184 -8.10 -28.08 12.07
N GLU A 185 -8.69 -27.32 12.99
CA GLU A 185 -8.53 -27.55 14.43
C GLU A 185 -9.03 -28.93 14.86
N LYS A 186 -10.15 -29.37 14.30
CA LYS A 186 -10.72 -30.70 14.59
C LYS A 186 -9.90 -31.83 13.98
N SER A 187 -9.48 -31.68 12.72
CA SER A 187 -8.82 -32.77 11.97
C SER A 187 -7.33 -32.86 12.18
N LEU A 188 -6.65 -31.74 12.43
CA LEU A 188 -5.18 -31.64 12.53
C LEU A 188 -4.70 -31.12 13.90
N GLY A 189 -5.60 -30.47 14.64
CA GLY A 189 -5.33 -29.85 15.93
C GLY A 189 -5.09 -28.35 15.89
N PRO A 190 -5.25 -27.67 17.05
CA PRO A 190 -5.20 -26.19 17.15
C PRO A 190 -3.79 -25.59 16.98
N SER A 191 -2.76 -26.42 16.93
CA SER A 191 -1.36 -26.03 16.73
C SER A 191 -0.78 -26.53 15.41
N ASP A 192 -1.61 -26.99 14.48
CA ASP A 192 -1.17 -27.41 13.16
C ASP A 192 -0.87 -26.21 12.25
N LEU A 193 0.07 -26.37 11.32
CA LEU A 193 0.48 -25.30 10.40
C LEU A 193 -0.65 -24.86 9.45
N LYS A 194 -1.56 -25.78 9.04
CA LYS A 194 -2.73 -25.40 8.23
C LYS A 194 -3.74 -24.59 9.04
N THR A 195 -3.90 -24.91 10.33
CA THR A 195 -4.69 -24.06 11.24
C THR A 195 -4.08 -22.67 11.34
N ALA A 196 -2.76 -22.57 11.42
CA ALA A 196 -2.08 -21.28 11.41
C ALA A 196 -2.28 -20.48 10.11
N VAL A 197 -2.37 -21.15 8.96
CA VAL A 197 -2.73 -20.50 7.68
C VAL A 197 -4.12 -19.89 7.73
N GLY A 198 -5.13 -20.65 8.18
CA GLY A 198 -6.50 -20.13 8.31
C GLY A 198 -6.59 -18.96 9.28
N LEU A 199 -5.91 -19.07 10.43
CA LEU A 199 -5.81 -17.98 11.41
C LEU A 199 -5.15 -16.74 10.81
N ASN A 200 -4.06 -16.90 10.04
CA ASN A 200 -3.41 -15.79 9.35
C ASN A 200 -4.39 -15.08 8.39
N ASN A 201 -5.13 -15.83 7.59
CA ASN A 201 -6.08 -15.25 6.63
C ASN A 201 -7.26 -14.56 7.35
N LEU A 202 -7.72 -15.09 8.48
CA LEU A 202 -8.72 -14.43 9.32
C LEU A 202 -8.17 -13.11 9.91
N ALA A 203 -6.94 -13.11 10.39
CA ALA A 203 -6.33 -11.89 10.92
C ALA A 203 -6.12 -10.82 9.83
N VAL A 204 -5.75 -11.24 8.59
CA VAL A 204 -5.67 -10.35 7.42
C VAL A 204 -7.04 -9.75 7.10
N LEU A 205 -8.11 -10.57 7.13
CA LEU A 205 -9.48 -10.11 6.91
C LEU A 205 -9.91 -9.09 7.98
N LEU A 206 -9.73 -9.41 9.25
CA LEU A 206 -10.07 -8.51 10.36
C LEU A 206 -9.30 -7.18 10.27
N ASN A 207 -8.04 -7.24 9.86
CA ASN A 207 -7.27 -6.02 9.63
C ASN A 207 -7.84 -5.19 8.47
N ALA A 208 -8.27 -5.84 7.38
CA ALA A 208 -8.92 -5.17 6.25
C ALA A 208 -10.26 -4.50 6.64
N GLN A 209 -10.97 -5.08 7.63
CA GLN A 209 -12.18 -4.50 8.22
C GLN A 209 -11.89 -3.38 9.25
N GLY A 210 -10.61 -3.10 9.56
CA GLY A 210 -10.21 -2.16 10.60
C GLY A 210 -10.25 -2.72 12.03
N HIS A 211 -10.58 -3.99 12.22
CA HIS A 211 -10.66 -4.68 13.52
C HIS A 211 -9.25 -5.10 14.02
N ARG A 212 -8.31 -4.14 14.05
CA ARG A 212 -6.89 -4.40 14.35
C ARG A 212 -6.67 -4.99 15.75
N GLN A 213 -7.51 -4.61 16.73
CA GLN A 213 -7.42 -5.13 18.10
C GLN A 213 -7.76 -6.62 18.20
N GLU A 214 -8.61 -7.12 17.28
CA GLU A 214 -8.94 -8.55 17.19
C GLU A 214 -7.91 -9.31 16.35
N ALA A 215 -7.32 -8.68 15.33
CA ALA A 215 -6.31 -9.29 14.48
C ALA A 215 -4.98 -9.53 15.21
N GLU A 216 -4.54 -8.62 16.08
CA GLU A 216 -3.26 -8.70 16.79
C GLU A 216 -3.07 -10.02 17.57
N PRO A 217 -3.97 -10.45 18.47
CA PRO A 217 -3.82 -11.71 19.20
C PRO A 217 -3.80 -12.93 18.29
N ILE A 218 -4.49 -12.89 17.15
CA ILE A 218 -4.50 -13.99 16.18
C ILE A 218 -3.13 -14.10 15.50
N PHE A 219 -2.52 -12.99 15.05
CA PHE A 219 -1.17 -13.02 14.49
C PHE A 219 -0.12 -13.49 15.52
N LYS A 220 -0.25 -13.11 16.80
CA LYS A 220 0.61 -13.65 17.88
C LYS A 220 0.44 -15.16 18.03
N ARG A 221 -0.78 -15.67 17.93
CA ARG A 221 -1.05 -17.12 17.95
C ARG A 221 -0.41 -17.82 16.75
N VAL A 222 -0.54 -17.25 15.54
CA VAL A 222 0.10 -17.76 14.31
C VAL A 222 1.61 -17.87 14.50
N LEU A 223 2.24 -16.79 14.99
CA LEU A 223 3.67 -16.75 15.25
C LEU A 223 4.09 -17.86 16.23
N ALA A 224 3.38 -17.99 17.35
CA ALA A 224 3.67 -19.01 18.36
C ALA A 224 3.54 -20.45 17.81
N ILE A 225 2.54 -20.72 16.98
CA ILE A 225 2.37 -22.03 16.33
C ILE A 225 3.55 -22.30 15.40
N GLN A 226 3.93 -21.34 14.56
CA GLN A 226 5.00 -21.51 13.59
C GLN A 226 6.37 -21.64 14.25
N GLU A 227 6.68 -20.84 15.28
CA GLU A 227 7.92 -20.97 16.05
C GLU A 227 8.05 -22.34 16.73
N LYS A 228 6.96 -22.86 17.29
CA LYS A 228 6.93 -24.17 17.94
C LYS A 228 7.08 -25.32 16.94
N ALA A 229 6.42 -25.23 15.79
CA ALA A 229 6.37 -26.33 14.81
C ALA A 229 7.61 -26.37 13.90
N LEU A 230 8.16 -25.22 13.54
CA LEU A 230 9.21 -25.07 12.51
C LEU A 230 10.56 -24.59 13.08
N GLY A 231 10.54 -24.10 14.32
CA GLY A 231 11.69 -23.41 14.92
C GLY A 231 11.74 -21.92 14.61
N PRO A 232 12.46 -21.14 15.45
CA PRO A 232 12.43 -19.66 15.43
C PRO A 232 13.09 -19.03 14.18
N ASP A 233 13.89 -19.79 13.44
CA ASP A 233 14.66 -19.33 12.28
C ASP A 233 14.03 -19.76 10.93
N HIS A 234 12.82 -20.34 10.96
CA HIS A 234 12.16 -20.80 9.72
C HIS A 234 11.59 -19.60 8.92
N PRO A 235 11.65 -19.59 7.56
CA PRO A 235 11.13 -18.49 6.73
C PRO A 235 9.68 -18.11 7.02
N SER A 236 8.81 -19.08 7.31
CA SER A 236 7.42 -18.83 7.66
C SER A 236 7.28 -17.99 8.94
N VAL A 237 8.17 -18.20 9.94
CA VAL A 237 8.22 -17.33 11.14
C VAL A 237 8.57 -15.90 10.76
N GLY A 238 9.50 -15.71 9.81
CA GLY A 238 9.79 -14.40 9.24
C GLY A 238 8.54 -13.74 8.60
N SER A 239 7.71 -14.53 7.94
CA SER A 239 6.46 -14.02 7.35
C SER A 239 5.42 -13.65 8.41
N ALA A 240 5.26 -14.46 9.47
CA ALA A 240 4.36 -14.14 10.59
C ALA A 240 4.81 -12.89 11.36
N LEU A 241 6.12 -12.74 11.61
CA LEU A 241 6.70 -11.54 12.22
C LEU A 241 6.41 -10.29 11.37
N ASN A 242 6.53 -10.41 10.04
CA ASN A 242 6.24 -9.33 9.12
C ASN A 242 4.76 -8.92 9.18
N ASN A 243 3.83 -9.88 9.24
CA ASN A 243 2.39 -9.60 9.35
C ASN A 243 2.03 -8.96 10.69
N LEU A 244 2.64 -9.42 11.79
CA LEU A 244 2.45 -8.79 13.11
C LEU A 244 3.04 -7.37 13.15
N ALA A 245 4.21 -7.17 12.53
CA ALA A 245 4.82 -5.85 12.41
C ALA A 245 3.96 -4.87 11.62
N GLU A 246 3.26 -5.35 10.58
CA GLU A 246 2.34 -4.54 9.79
C GLU A 246 1.16 -4.01 10.63
N ILE A 247 0.58 -4.85 11.52
CA ILE A 247 -0.47 -4.39 12.45
C ILE A 247 0.04 -3.24 13.33
N TYR A 248 1.24 -3.39 13.89
CA TYR A 248 1.86 -2.33 14.70
C TYR A 248 2.16 -1.08 13.86
N PHE A 249 2.65 -1.26 12.64
CA PHE A 249 2.89 -0.17 11.70
C PHE A 249 1.61 0.62 11.39
N GLU A 250 0.50 -0.07 11.09
CA GLU A 250 -0.80 0.57 10.81
C GLU A 250 -1.41 1.25 12.06
N GLN A 251 -1.05 0.78 13.26
CA GLN A 251 -1.40 1.43 14.53
C GLN A 251 -0.44 2.58 14.91
N ALA A 252 0.51 2.94 14.03
CA ALA A 252 1.60 3.89 14.30
C ALA A 252 2.52 3.51 15.49
N ARG A 253 2.50 2.25 15.92
CA ARG A 253 3.37 1.67 16.97
C ARG A 253 4.73 1.28 16.36
N TYR A 254 5.43 2.25 15.80
CA TYR A 254 6.63 2.02 15.00
C TYR A 254 7.78 1.40 15.79
N ASP A 255 7.91 1.72 17.08
CA ASP A 255 8.96 1.17 17.95
C ASP A 255 8.77 -0.32 18.24
N GLU A 256 7.53 -0.82 18.16
CA GLU A 256 7.23 -2.24 18.27
C GLU A 256 7.32 -2.96 16.90
N ALA A 257 7.01 -2.27 15.81
CA ALA A 257 7.09 -2.82 14.47
C ALA A 257 8.54 -3.03 13.98
N GLU A 258 9.44 -2.07 14.25
CA GLU A 258 10.83 -2.08 13.76
C GLU A 258 11.59 -3.37 14.11
N PRO A 259 11.65 -3.80 15.39
CA PRO A 259 12.38 -5.02 15.75
C PRO A 259 11.81 -6.29 15.11
N LEU A 260 10.49 -6.34 14.86
CA LEU A 260 9.87 -7.47 14.20
C LEU A 260 10.23 -7.53 12.71
N TYR A 261 10.21 -6.40 12.00
CA TYR A 261 10.67 -6.32 10.61
C TYR A 261 12.16 -6.68 10.48
N LEU A 262 13.00 -6.18 11.37
CA LEU A 262 14.44 -6.52 11.38
C LEU A 262 14.66 -8.01 11.62
N ARG A 263 13.95 -8.62 12.58
CA ARG A 263 14.02 -10.07 12.83
C ARG A 263 13.52 -10.87 11.63
N ALA A 264 12.40 -10.45 11.02
CA ALA A 264 11.86 -11.09 9.81
C ALA A 264 12.87 -11.07 8.66
N LEU A 265 13.52 -9.92 8.43
CA LEU A 265 14.56 -9.77 7.42
C LEU A 265 15.76 -10.71 7.69
N ALA A 266 16.28 -10.70 8.91
CA ALA A 266 17.43 -11.54 9.29
C ALA A 266 17.13 -13.04 9.12
N ILE A 267 15.94 -13.50 9.51
CA ILE A 267 15.51 -14.89 9.31
C ILE A 267 15.49 -15.23 7.81
N LYS A 268 14.85 -14.39 6.98
CA LYS A 268 14.74 -14.65 5.54
C LYS A 268 16.10 -14.63 4.85
N GLU A 269 16.98 -13.69 5.17
CA GLU A 269 18.35 -13.64 4.63
C GLU A 269 19.16 -14.89 4.99
N LYS A 270 19.07 -15.35 6.26
CA LYS A 270 19.78 -16.53 6.74
C LYS A 270 19.27 -17.82 6.09
N ALA A 271 17.96 -17.98 5.97
CA ALA A 271 17.34 -19.23 5.55
C ALA A 271 17.23 -19.38 4.02
N LEU A 272 16.95 -18.29 3.30
CA LEU A 272 16.68 -18.29 1.86
C LEU A 272 17.84 -17.71 1.04
N GLY A 273 18.78 -17.05 1.71
CA GLY A 273 19.85 -16.28 1.05
C GLY A 273 19.48 -14.82 0.80
N PRO A 274 20.49 -13.93 0.72
CA PRO A 274 20.30 -12.48 0.69
C PRO A 274 19.67 -11.96 -0.62
N GLU A 275 19.56 -12.79 -1.65
CA GLU A 275 19.01 -12.44 -2.96
C GLU A 275 17.63 -13.08 -3.22
N HIS A 276 17.02 -13.71 -2.22
CA HIS A 276 15.69 -14.32 -2.40
C HIS A 276 14.59 -13.25 -2.54
N PRO A 277 13.55 -13.42 -3.38
CA PRO A 277 12.45 -12.45 -3.54
C PRO A 277 11.74 -12.07 -2.25
N ASP A 278 11.62 -13.00 -1.31
CA ASP A 278 11.02 -12.73 0.01
C ASP A 278 11.83 -11.77 0.87
N VAL A 279 13.16 -11.72 0.68
CA VAL A 279 14.03 -10.72 1.30
C VAL A 279 13.68 -9.33 0.76
N ALA A 280 13.43 -9.20 -0.54
CA ALA A 280 12.99 -7.94 -1.13
C ALA A 280 11.65 -7.45 -0.55
N THR A 281 10.72 -8.36 -0.25
CA THR A 281 9.47 -8.01 0.43
C THR A 281 9.73 -7.48 1.85
N ALA A 282 10.58 -8.13 2.64
CA ALA A 282 10.93 -7.67 3.98
C ALA A 282 11.64 -6.30 3.95
N LEU A 283 12.54 -6.08 2.99
CA LEU A 283 13.23 -4.81 2.78
C LEU A 283 12.23 -3.68 2.43
N ASN A 284 11.26 -3.93 1.55
CA ASN A 284 10.23 -2.95 1.19
C ASN A 284 9.38 -2.55 2.40
N ASN A 285 9.00 -3.50 3.27
CA ASN A 285 8.18 -3.23 4.45
C ASN A 285 8.96 -2.42 5.50
N LEU A 286 10.22 -2.81 5.77
CA LEU A 286 11.09 -2.04 6.66
C LEU A 286 11.34 -0.62 6.12
N ALA A 287 11.54 -0.48 4.82
CA ALA A 287 11.70 0.83 4.18
C ALA A 287 10.44 1.70 4.30
N SER A 288 9.24 1.09 4.19
CA SER A 288 7.97 1.80 4.41
C SER A 288 7.86 2.34 5.84
N LEU A 289 8.31 1.58 6.83
CA LEU A 289 8.38 2.04 8.22
C LEU A 289 9.34 3.24 8.36
N TYR A 290 10.55 3.14 7.82
CA TYR A 290 11.52 4.26 7.89
C TYR A 290 11.00 5.50 7.17
N ARG A 291 10.32 5.36 6.04
CA ARG A 291 9.67 6.47 5.33
C ARG A 291 8.59 7.15 6.18
N LYS A 292 7.74 6.36 6.87
CA LYS A 292 6.73 6.90 7.80
C LYS A 292 7.32 7.63 9.01
N ARG A 293 8.53 7.25 9.42
CA ARG A 293 9.31 7.94 10.46
C ARG A 293 10.16 9.10 9.91
N HIS A 294 9.99 9.49 8.65
CA HIS A 294 10.80 10.52 7.95
C HIS A 294 12.31 10.21 7.92
N GLN A 295 12.69 8.93 8.05
CA GLN A 295 14.07 8.45 7.98
C GLN A 295 14.42 7.99 6.56
N ASN A 296 14.22 8.86 5.57
CA ASN A 296 14.35 8.53 4.14
C ASN A 296 15.75 8.01 3.77
N ALA A 297 16.79 8.54 4.41
CA ALA A 297 18.16 8.08 4.20
C ALA A 297 18.38 6.60 4.54
N LYS A 298 17.59 6.04 5.47
CA LYS A 298 17.60 4.60 5.77
C LYS A 298 16.72 3.81 4.79
N ALA A 299 15.65 4.41 4.28
CA ALA A 299 14.70 3.73 3.39
C ALA A 299 15.28 3.53 1.98
N GLU A 300 15.97 4.52 1.40
CA GLU A 300 16.46 4.47 0.02
C GLU A 300 17.33 3.25 -0.28
N PRO A 301 18.39 2.92 0.50
CA PRO A 301 19.22 1.76 0.21
C PRO A 301 18.45 0.44 0.28
N LEU A 302 17.46 0.32 1.16
CA LEU A 302 16.63 -0.88 1.27
C LEU A 302 15.73 -1.06 0.04
N LEU A 303 15.09 0.02 -0.44
CA LEU A 303 14.24 -0.02 -1.64
C LEU A 303 15.06 -0.32 -2.90
N ARG A 304 16.23 0.29 -3.05
CA ARG A 304 17.14 0.00 -4.17
C ARG A 304 17.59 -1.46 -4.16
N ARG A 305 17.94 -1.99 -2.98
CA ARG A 305 18.31 -3.41 -2.83
C ARG A 305 17.14 -4.34 -3.15
N ALA A 306 15.93 -4.02 -2.68
CA ALA A 306 14.73 -4.80 -2.98
C ALA A 306 14.44 -4.83 -4.48
N LEU A 307 14.57 -3.69 -5.18
CA LEU A 307 14.43 -3.60 -6.62
C LEU A 307 15.47 -4.47 -7.35
N ALA A 308 16.74 -4.34 -6.99
CA ALA A 308 17.82 -5.11 -7.62
C ALA A 308 17.64 -6.63 -7.45
N ILE A 309 17.22 -7.09 -6.26
CA ILE A 309 16.90 -8.50 -6.02
C ILE A 309 15.79 -8.95 -6.98
N ARG A 310 14.67 -8.23 -7.06
CA ARG A 310 13.54 -8.61 -7.90
C ARG A 310 13.85 -8.57 -9.38
N GLU A 311 14.57 -7.55 -9.86
CA GLU A 311 15.03 -7.49 -11.26
C GLU A 311 15.91 -8.69 -11.62
N LYS A 312 16.81 -9.09 -10.73
CA LYS A 312 17.72 -10.23 -10.94
C LYS A 312 17.01 -11.58 -10.89
N THR A 313 16.08 -11.78 -9.97
CA THR A 313 15.50 -13.10 -9.67
C THR A 313 14.18 -13.37 -10.38
N LEU A 314 13.34 -12.35 -10.49
CA LEU A 314 12.01 -12.43 -11.12
C LEU A 314 12.00 -11.85 -12.53
N GLY A 315 12.96 -10.99 -12.84
CA GLY A 315 13.05 -10.28 -14.09
C GLY A 315 12.53 -8.84 -14.04
N PRO A 316 12.93 -8.02 -15.04
CA PRO A 316 12.62 -6.60 -15.08
C PRO A 316 11.13 -6.28 -15.29
N ASP A 317 10.37 -7.21 -15.83
CA ASP A 317 8.96 -7.05 -16.21
C ASP A 317 7.99 -7.80 -15.26
N HIS A 318 8.49 -8.32 -14.15
CA HIS A 318 7.67 -9.02 -13.16
C HIS A 318 6.80 -8.03 -12.35
N PRO A 319 5.53 -8.35 -12.01
CA PRO A 319 4.66 -7.48 -11.22
C PRO A 319 5.22 -7.04 -9.86
N GLU A 320 5.97 -7.92 -9.20
CA GLU A 320 6.63 -7.57 -7.93
C GLU A 320 7.79 -6.58 -8.13
N THR A 321 8.45 -6.61 -9.30
CA THR A 321 9.45 -5.59 -9.66
C THR A 321 8.77 -4.22 -9.79
N ALA A 322 7.58 -4.17 -10.40
CA ALA A 322 6.78 -2.94 -10.46
C ALA A 322 6.40 -2.43 -9.06
N THR A 323 6.10 -3.31 -8.10
CA THR A 323 5.86 -2.91 -6.70
C THR A 323 7.09 -2.22 -6.09
N SER A 324 8.30 -2.75 -6.31
CA SER A 324 9.53 -2.11 -5.80
C SER A 324 9.80 -0.76 -6.49
N LEU A 325 9.56 -0.65 -7.79
CA LEU A 325 9.65 0.61 -8.54
C LEU A 325 8.69 1.66 -7.99
N ASN A 326 7.43 1.27 -7.75
CA ASN A 326 6.43 2.15 -7.17
C ASN A 326 6.84 2.65 -5.78
N ASN A 327 7.31 1.76 -4.89
CA ASN A 327 7.74 2.13 -3.54
C ASN A 327 8.95 3.07 -3.55
N LEU A 328 9.90 2.88 -4.45
CA LEU A 328 11.04 3.79 -4.64
C LEU A 328 10.58 5.13 -5.24
N GLY A 329 9.61 5.10 -6.15
CA GLY A 329 8.93 6.32 -6.66
C GLY A 329 8.26 7.13 -5.56
N ASP A 330 7.56 6.45 -4.64
CA ASP A 330 6.92 7.08 -3.48
C ASP A 330 7.94 7.76 -2.55
N LEU A 331 9.13 7.18 -2.38
CA LEU A 331 10.20 7.80 -1.60
C LEU A 331 10.69 9.09 -2.28
N TYR A 332 10.99 9.03 -3.59
CA TYR A 332 11.45 10.20 -4.33
C TYR A 332 10.38 11.30 -4.43
N LEU A 333 9.10 10.91 -4.52
CA LEU A 333 8.00 11.86 -4.43
C LEU A 333 7.98 12.59 -3.08
N ALA A 334 8.14 11.86 -1.96
CA ALA A 334 8.20 12.44 -0.62
C ALA A 334 9.40 13.39 -0.43
N GLU A 335 10.49 13.14 -1.15
CA GLU A 335 11.70 14.00 -1.18
C GLU A 335 11.61 15.13 -2.23
N GLN A 336 10.47 15.28 -2.92
CA GLN A 336 10.26 16.24 -4.01
C GLN A 336 11.24 16.04 -5.21
N ARG A 337 11.82 14.86 -5.32
CA ARG A 337 12.71 14.44 -6.41
C ARG A 337 11.90 13.94 -7.60
N TYR A 338 11.05 14.80 -8.16
CA TYR A 338 10.03 14.44 -9.16
C TYR A 338 10.61 13.82 -10.43
N ALA A 339 11.77 14.33 -10.90
CA ALA A 339 12.47 13.79 -12.06
C ALA A 339 12.92 12.32 -11.88
N ASN A 340 13.19 11.91 -10.65
CA ASN A 340 13.53 10.54 -10.31
C ASN A 340 12.29 9.64 -10.13
N ALA A 341 11.20 10.19 -9.61
CA ALA A 341 9.96 9.45 -9.34
C ALA A 341 9.20 9.08 -10.63
N GLU A 342 9.07 10.01 -11.59
CA GLU A 342 8.26 9.83 -12.80
C GLU A 342 8.64 8.58 -13.61
N PRO A 343 9.91 8.34 -13.98
CA PRO A 343 10.27 7.16 -14.76
C PRO A 343 9.98 5.84 -14.03
N LEU A 344 10.08 5.83 -12.71
CA LEU A 344 9.80 4.64 -11.91
C LEU A 344 8.30 4.30 -11.92
N TYR A 345 7.45 5.30 -11.69
CA TYR A 345 6.00 5.10 -11.74
C TYR A 345 5.51 4.69 -13.14
N ARG A 346 6.01 5.34 -14.19
CA ARG A 346 5.65 4.98 -15.58
C ARG A 346 6.11 3.57 -15.94
N ARG A 347 7.28 3.15 -15.49
CA ARG A 347 7.78 1.79 -15.69
C ARG A 347 6.90 0.79 -14.92
N ALA A 348 6.55 1.07 -13.66
CA ALA A 348 5.65 0.22 -12.87
C ALA A 348 4.27 0.08 -13.54
N LEU A 349 3.71 1.19 -14.04
CA LEU A 349 2.44 1.19 -14.79
C LEU A 349 2.52 0.26 -16.01
N LYS A 350 3.53 0.42 -16.84
CA LYS A 350 3.72 -0.40 -18.05
C LYS A 350 3.82 -1.90 -17.71
N ILE A 351 4.57 -2.25 -16.68
CA ILE A 351 4.72 -3.65 -16.24
C ILE A 351 3.37 -4.21 -15.79
N TRP A 352 2.63 -3.48 -14.93
CA TRP A 352 1.34 -3.97 -14.44
C TRP A 352 0.29 -4.05 -15.54
N GLU A 353 0.26 -3.12 -16.51
CA GLU A 353 -0.63 -3.20 -17.69
C GLU A 353 -0.35 -4.45 -18.52
N ALA A 354 0.93 -4.76 -18.76
CA ALA A 354 1.31 -5.91 -19.56
C ALA A 354 1.07 -7.26 -18.87
N ALA A 355 1.38 -7.35 -17.57
CA ALA A 355 1.33 -8.60 -16.82
C ALA A 355 -0.04 -8.93 -16.24
N LEU A 356 -0.80 -7.91 -15.80
CA LEU A 356 -2.06 -8.07 -15.08
C LEU A 356 -3.29 -7.63 -15.91
N GLY A 357 -3.04 -6.97 -17.05
CA GLY A 357 -4.09 -6.37 -17.86
C GLY A 357 -4.41 -4.92 -17.46
N PRO A 358 -4.97 -4.13 -18.41
CA PRO A 358 -5.16 -2.67 -18.25
C PRO A 358 -6.22 -2.27 -17.21
N GLU A 359 -7.03 -3.21 -16.75
CA GLU A 359 -8.13 -3.00 -15.79
C GLU A 359 -7.81 -3.52 -14.39
N HIS A 360 -6.57 -3.92 -14.13
CA HIS A 360 -6.17 -4.42 -12.82
C HIS A 360 -6.05 -3.28 -11.79
N PRO A 361 -6.42 -3.48 -10.49
CA PRO A 361 -6.33 -2.45 -9.44
C PRO A 361 -4.94 -1.83 -9.27
N ASN A 362 -3.86 -2.61 -9.49
CA ASN A 362 -2.50 -2.08 -9.41
C ASN A 362 -2.22 -1.05 -10.52
N VAL A 363 -2.85 -1.20 -11.71
CA VAL A 363 -2.77 -0.22 -12.79
C VAL A 363 -3.43 1.09 -12.35
N ALA A 364 -4.62 1.02 -11.73
CA ALA A 364 -5.28 2.20 -11.18
C ALA A 364 -4.42 2.88 -10.09
N THR A 365 -3.76 2.11 -9.25
CA THR A 365 -2.81 2.62 -8.26
C THR A 365 -1.65 3.37 -8.91
N ALA A 366 -1.01 2.80 -9.94
CA ALA A 366 0.08 3.48 -10.65
C ALA A 366 -0.40 4.75 -11.36
N LEU A 367 -1.56 4.69 -12.01
CA LEU A 367 -2.19 5.86 -12.65
C LEU A 367 -2.44 6.99 -11.64
N ASN A 368 -2.96 6.66 -10.44
CA ASN A 368 -3.16 7.63 -9.36
C ASN A 368 -1.83 8.28 -8.92
N ASN A 369 -0.76 7.49 -8.79
CA ASN A 369 0.55 8.00 -8.37
C ASN A 369 1.18 8.88 -9.45
N VAL A 370 1.10 8.46 -10.73
CA VAL A 370 1.52 9.31 -11.86
C VAL A 370 0.71 10.60 -11.90
N ALA A 371 -0.61 10.53 -11.74
CA ALA A 371 -1.49 11.68 -11.73
C ALA A 371 -1.14 12.69 -10.63
N PHE A 372 -0.90 12.18 -9.42
CA PHE A 372 -0.50 13.02 -8.29
C PHE A 372 0.83 13.75 -8.56
N LEU A 373 1.81 13.04 -9.11
CA LEU A 373 3.10 13.62 -9.50
C LEU A 373 2.93 14.70 -10.58
N LEU A 374 2.14 14.43 -11.62
CA LEU A 374 1.87 15.36 -12.72
C LEU A 374 1.22 16.65 -12.21
N ARG A 375 0.27 16.54 -11.26
CA ARG A 375 -0.33 17.70 -10.60
C ARG A 375 0.71 18.54 -9.87
N LEU A 376 1.65 17.92 -9.13
CA LEU A 376 2.72 18.65 -8.45
C LEU A 376 3.69 19.35 -9.42
N GLN A 377 3.75 18.88 -10.66
CA GLN A 377 4.52 19.50 -11.75
C GLN A 377 3.71 20.55 -12.54
N GLY A 378 2.44 20.80 -12.19
CA GLY A 378 1.55 21.72 -12.91
C GLY A 378 1.03 21.18 -14.25
N ARG A 379 1.13 19.86 -14.51
CA ARG A 379 0.63 19.18 -15.72
C ARG A 379 -0.80 18.70 -15.49
N ASP A 380 -1.70 19.64 -15.25
CA ASP A 380 -3.05 19.39 -14.73
C ASP A 380 -3.94 18.57 -15.68
N ASP A 381 -3.88 18.80 -17.00
CA ASP A 381 -4.71 18.06 -17.96
C ASP A 381 -4.33 16.58 -18.05
N GLU A 382 -3.03 16.29 -18.05
CA GLU A 382 -2.52 14.91 -18.02
C GLU A 382 -2.87 14.24 -16.69
N SER A 383 -2.72 14.96 -15.58
CA SER A 383 -3.10 14.50 -14.25
C SER A 383 -4.58 14.10 -14.19
N ALA A 384 -5.48 14.98 -14.67
CA ALA A 384 -6.91 14.71 -14.70
C ALA A 384 -7.27 13.47 -15.55
N ALA A 385 -6.60 13.29 -16.69
CA ALA A 385 -6.81 12.12 -17.54
C ALA A 385 -6.41 10.81 -16.82
N MET A 386 -5.28 10.80 -16.11
CA MET A 386 -4.81 9.64 -15.35
C MET A 386 -5.72 9.32 -14.17
N TYR A 387 -6.17 10.34 -13.40
CA TYR A 387 -7.13 10.13 -12.31
C TYR A 387 -8.44 9.55 -12.80
N ARG A 388 -9.02 10.11 -13.88
CA ARG A 388 -10.27 9.59 -14.45
C ARG A 388 -10.16 8.14 -14.86
N ARG A 389 -9.04 7.74 -15.47
CA ARG A 389 -8.78 6.34 -15.82
C ARG A 389 -8.65 5.46 -14.57
N ALA A 390 -7.93 5.91 -13.54
CA ALA A 390 -7.80 5.18 -12.27
C ALA A 390 -9.16 4.96 -11.60
N ILE A 391 -10.00 6.00 -11.53
CA ILE A 391 -11.35 5.94 -10.98
C ILE A 391 -12.19 4.92 -11.74
N ALA A 392 -12.21 4.99 -13.08
CA ALA A 392 -12.98 4.07 -13.91
C ALA A 392 -12.59 2.59 -13.69
N ILE A 393 -11.30 2.30 -13.49
CA ILE A 393 -10.84 0.95 -13.19
C ILE A 393 -11.35 0.50 -11.82
N TRP A 394 -11.19 1.32 -10.77
CA TRP A 394 -11.65 0.94 -9.43
C TRP A 394 -13.17 0.78 -9.35
N GLU A 395 -13.94 1.64 -10.02
CA GLU A 395 -15.40 1.53 -10.12
C GLU A 395 -15.84 0.24 -10.84
N LYS A 396 -15.14 -0.13 -11.90
CA LYS A 396 -15.42 -1.37 -12.62
C LYS A 396 -15.13 -2.62 -11.78
N VAL A 397 -14.07 -2.58 -10.99
CA VAL A 397 -13.63 -3.70 -10.15
C VAL A 397 -14.52 -3.89 -8.93
N ALA A 398 -14.80 -2.79 -8.22
CA ALA A 398 -15.59 -2.83 -6.99
C ALA A 398 -17.11 -2.96 -7.24
N GLY A 399 -17.57 -2.59 -8.45
CA GLY A 399 -18.98 -2.39 -8.77
C GLY A 399 -19.47 -1.01 -8.32
N LEU A 400 -20.54 -0.54 -8.96
CA LEU A 400 -21.09 0.80 -8.68
C LEU A 400 -21.72 0.90 -7.28
N ASP A 401 -22.12 -0.24 -6.70
CA ASP A 401 -22.79 -0.30 -5.39
C ASP A 401 -21.82 -0.37 -4.20
N HIS A 402 -20.54 -0.67 -4.44
CA HIS A 402 -19.49 -0.79 -3.42
C HIS A 402 -18.19 -0.10 -3.84
N PRO A 403 -18.21 1.23 -4.03
CA PRO A 403 -17.02 1.97 -4.42
C PRO A 403 -15.96 1.91 -3.30
N SER A 404 -14.70 1.69 -3.65
CA SER A 404 -13.62 1.52 -2.69
C SER A 404 -13.09 2.86 -2.12
N ALA A 405 -12.48 2.82 -0.93
CA ALA A 405 -11.76 3.97 -0.38
C ALA A 405 -10.69 4.52 -1.34
N ALA A 406 -10.07 3.68 -2.18
CA ALA A 406 -9.14 4.13 -3.21
C ALA A 406 -9.81 5.03 -4.26
N THR A 407 -11.08 4.75 -4.61
CA THR A 407 -11.90 5.60 -5.48
C THR A 407 -12.12 6.96 -4.84
N ALA A 408 -12.49 7.01 -3.56
CA ALA A 408 -12.71 8.27 -2.84
C ALA A 408 -11.43 9.12 -2.78
N ILE A 409 -10.27 8.53 -2.52
CA ILE A 409 -8.97 9.21 -2.55
C ILE A 409 -8.70 9.82 -3.94
N ALA A 410 -8.93 9.08 -5.01
CA ALA A 410 -8.70 9.57 -6.37
C ALA A 410 -9.68 10.68 -6.76
N LEU A 411 -10.95 10.57 -6.37
CA LEU A 411 -11.97 11.64 -6.55
C LEU A 411 -11.53 12.91 -5.81
N SER A 412 -11.09 12.79 -4.57
CA SER A 412 -10.58 13.91 -3.77
C SER A 412 -9.32 14.55 -4.38
N ASN A 413 -8.42 13.75 -4.97
CA ASN A 413 -7.25 14.26 -5.67
C ASN A 413 -7.60 14.96 -6.99
N LEU A 414 -8.52 14.38 -7.78
CA LEU A 414 -9.02 14.99 -9.02
C LEU A 414 -9.75 16.31 -8.76
N SER A 415 -10.47 16.40 -7.65
CA SER A 415 -11.13 17.65 -7.25
C SER A 415 -10.15 18.81 -7.06
N GLN A 416 -8.95 18.51 -6.53
CA GLN A 416 -7.91 19.53 -6.37
C GLN A 416 -7.37 20.02 -7.73
N VAL A 417 -7.29 19.15 -8.74
CA VAL A 417 -6.93 19.55 -10.11
C VAL A 417 -7.99 20.51 -10.67
N TYR A 418 -9.26 20.14 -10.55
CA TYR A 418 -10.37 20.99 -11.05
C TYR A 418 -10.49 22.31 -10.26
N ALA A 419 -10.25 22.29 -8.96
CA ALA A 419 -10.21 23.52 -8.16
C ALA A 419 -9.07 24.46 -8.61
N GLY A 420 -7.89 23.92 -8.93
CA GLY A 420 -6.77 24.68 -9.50
C GLY A 420 -7.10 25.29 -10.88
N GLN A 421 -7.93 24.61 -11.66
CA GLN A 421 -8.46 25.10 -12.95
C GLN A 421 -9.71 25.99 -12.81
N HIS A 422 -10.10 26.38 -11.59
CA HIS A 422 -11.31 27.15 -11.27
C HIS A 422 -12.63 26.47 -11.68
N GLN A 423 -12.62 25.14 -11.89
CA GLN A 423 -13.80 24.34 -12.21
C GLN A 423 -14.51 23.89 -10.92
N TYR A 424 -14.94 24.85 -10.11
CA TYR A 424 -15.40 24.63 -8.73
C TYR A 424 -16.60 23.70 -8.62
N ALA A 425 -17.56 23.78 -9.54
CA ALA A 425 -18.74 22.90 -9.50
C ALA A 425 -18.38 21.43 -9.72
N GLN A 426 -17.41 21.14 -10.59
CA GLN A 426 -16.93 19.78 -10.81
C GLN A 426 -16.12 19.29 -9.61
N ALA A 427 -15.30 20.15 -9.02
CA ALA A 427 -14.53 19.83 -7.81
C ALA A 427 -15.45 19.51 -6.62
N GLU A 428 -16.54 20.31 -6.43
CA GLU A 428 -17.55 20.10 -5.39
C GLU A 428 -18.23 18.74 -5.56
N ALA A 429 -18.74 18.42 -6.74
CA ALA A 429 -19.40 17.14 -7.01
C ALA A 429 -18.51 15.91 -6.77
N LEU A 430 -17.20 16.01 -7.07
CA LEU A 430 -16.26 14.93 -6.80
C LEU A 430 -16.00 14.75 -5.30
N LEU A 431 -15.93 15.85 -4.54
CA LEU A 431 -15.73 15.80 -3.09
C LEU A 431 -16.95 15.28 -2.35
N ASP A 432 -18.15 15.73 -2.75
CA ASP A 432 -19.40 15.20 -2.19
C ASP A 432 -19.49 13.68 -2.39
N ARG A 433 -19.16 13.21 -3.59
CA ARG A 433 -19.13 11.78 -3.89
C ARG A 433 -18.06 11.04 -3.10
N ALA A 434 -16.87 11.61 -2.92
CA ALA A 434 -15.81 11.01 -2.12
C ALA A 434 -16.23 10.85 -0.65
N ILE A 435 -16.88 11.88 -0.08
CA ILE A 435 -17.40 11.87 1.28
C ILE A 435 -18.50 10.80 1.43
N GLU A 436 -19.45 10.74 0.50
CA GLU A 436 -20.53 9.74 0.52
C GLU A 436 -19.99 8.29 0.51
N ILE A 437 -18.98 8.02 -0.34
CA ILE A 437 -18.32 6.71 -0.41
C ILE A 437 -17.68 6.36 0.95
N GLU A 438 -16.89 7.27 1.52
CA GLU A 438 -16.20 7.01 2.78
C GLU A 438 -17.17 6.90 3.96
N GLU A 439 -18.24 7.70 3.99
CA GLU A 439 -19.28 7.58 5.02
C GLU A 439 -20.00 6.23 4.98
N LYS A 440 -20.32 5.75 3.78
CA LYS A 440 -20.99 4.47 3.57
C LYS A 440 -20.10 3.29 3.94
N GLU A 441 -18.83 3.33 3.53
CA GLU A 441 -17.91 2.20 3.69
C GLU A 441 -17.24 2.15 5.07
N LEU A 442 -16.90 3.31 5.63
CA LEU A 442 -16.08 3.41 6.84
C LEU A 442 -16.86 4.00 8.04
N GLY A 443 -18.03 4.56 7.77
CA GLY A 443 -18.85 5.25 8.76
C GLY A 443 -18.49 6.74 8.96
N PRO A 444 -19.42 7.54 9.52
CA PRO A 444 -19.40 9.00 9.48
C PRO A 444 -18.30 9.67 10.32
N ASN A 445 -17.54 8.92 11.07
CA ASN A 445 -16.48 9.42 11.96
C ASN A 445 -15.11 8.78 11.67
N HIS A 446 -14.95 8.08 10.55
CA HIS A 446 -13.67 7.46 10.20
C HIS A 446 -12.60 8.51 9.89
N LEU A 447 -11.34 8.22 10.22
CA LEU A 447 -10.21 9.14 10.08
C LEU A 447 -10.01 9.64 8.63
N ASP A 448 -10.27 8.79 7.66
CA ASP A 448 -10.06 9.11 6.23
C ASP A 448 -10.99 10.20 5.74
N LEU A 449 -12.20 10.34 6.31
CA LEU A 449 -13.13 11.44 6.01
C LEU A 449 -12.57 12.84 6.28
N ALA A 450 -11.60 12.97 7.17
CA ALA A 450 -11.05 14.29 7.51
C ALA A 450 -10.45 15.01 6.30
N LYS A 451 -9.82 14.27 5.37
CA LYS A 451 -9.15 14.87 4.20
C LYS A 451 -10.14 15.40 3.15
N PRO A 452 -11.12 14.63 2.65
CA PRO A 452 -12.10 15.15 1.70
C PRO A 452 -12.97 16.27 2.31
N LEU A 453 -13.33 16.19 3.61
CA LEU A 453 -14.03 17.28 4.31
C LEU A 453 -13.19 18.57 4.34
N GLN A 454 -11.89 18.47 4.66
CA GLN A 454 -10.96 19.60 4.60
C GLN A 454 -10.85 20.18 3.20
N ASN A 455 -10.78 19.33 2.17
CA ASN A 455 -10.67 19.76 0.77
C ASN A 455 -11.95 20.50 0.35
N LEU A 456 -13.15 20.01 0.71
CA LEU A 456 -14.43 20.67 0.42
C LEU A 456 -14.56 22.00 1.17
N ALA A 457 -14.16 22.05 2.43
CA ALA A 457 -14.11 23.29 3.20
C ALA A 457 -13.16 24.32 2.56
N SER A 458 -11.98 23.88 2.11
CA SER A 458 -11.04 24.74 1.41
C SER A 458 -11.58 25.25 0.08
N LEU A 459 -12.32 24.42 -0.67
CA LEU A 459 -12.99 24.82 -1.90
C LEU A 459 -14.04 25.91 -1.66
N TYR A 460 -14.84 25.77 -0.60
CA TYR A 460 -15.82 26.79 -0.21
C TYR A 460 -15.15 28.06 0.32
N HIS A 461 -14.08 27.92 1.09
CA HIS A 461 -13.28 29.04 1.57
C HIS A 461 -12.74 29.89 0.39
N GLN A 462 -12.14 29.25 -0.63
CA GLN A 462 -11.64 29.92 -1.84
C GLN A 462 -12.74 30.68 -2.61
N GLN A 463 -13.99 30.21 -2.52
CA GLN A 463 -15.16 30.88 -3.12
C GLN A 463 -15.77 31.97 -2.22
N GLY A 464 -15.24 32.23 -1.04
CA GLY A 464 -15.82 33.13 -0.04
C GLY A 464 -17.09 32.60 0.63
N ARG A 465 -17.41 31.31 0.43
CA ARG A 465 -18.58 30.63 1.04
C ARG A 465 -18.27 30.19 2.48
N TYR A 466 -17.88 31.14 3.33
CA TYR A 466 -17.36 30.89 4.68
C TYR A 466 -18.36 30.11 5.58
N ALA A 467 -19.65 30.42 5.48
CA ALA A 467 -20.68 29.74 6.26
C ALA A 467 -20.82 28.24 5.93
N ALA A 468 -20.48 27.85 4.70
CA ALA A 468 -20.45 26.46 4.28
C ALA A 468 -19.12 25.77 4.65
N ALA A 469 -18.01 26.50 4.63
CA ALA A 469 -16.67 25.97 4.91
C ALA A 469 -16.47 25.67 6.41
N GLU A 470 -16.93 26.56 7.30
CA GLU A 470 -16.71 26.47 8.75
C GLU A 470 -17.15 25.13 9.36
N PRO A 471 -18.38 24.63 9.18
CA PRO A 471 -18.83 23.37 9.77
C PRO A 471 -18.05 22.15 9.24
N LEU A 472 -17.57 22.18 7.99
CA LEU A 472 -16.77 21.11 7.41
C LEU A 472 -15.37 21.04 8.03
N TYR A 473 -14.72 22.19 8.24
CA TYR A 473 -13.44 22.24 8.95
C TYR A 473 -13.57 21.73 10.38
N TRP A 474 -14.62 22.15 11.10
CA TRP A 474 -14.87 21.66 12.45
C TRP A 474 -15.13 20.16 12.49
N ARG A 475 -15.89 19.63 11.53
CA ARG A 475 -16.12 18.19 11.44
C ARG A 475 -14.81 17.43 11.16
N ALA A 476 -13.99 17.91 10.22
CA ALA A 476 -12.68 17.33 9.93
C ALA A 476 -11.76 17.35 11.17
N LEU A 477 -11.73 18.46 11.89
CA LEU A 477 -10.95 18.61 13.12
C LEU A 477 -11.43 17.66 14.22
N ALA A 478 -12.74 17.60 14.47
CA ALA A 478 -13.33 16.71 15.47
C ALA A 478 -13.06 15.22 15.18
N ILE A 479 -13.05 14.83 13.90
CA ILE A 479 -12.66 13.47 13.49
C ILE A 479 -11.19 13.24 13.86
N ARG A 480 -10.28 14.13 13.51
CA ARG A 480 -8.83 13.99 13.78
C ARG A 480 -8.53 13.93 15.27
N GLU A 481 -9.19 14.73 16.09
CA GLU A 481 -8.99 14.79 17.54
C GLU A 481 -9.42 13.51 18.28
N LYS A 482 -10.30 12.69 17.66
CA LYS A 482 -10.65 11.36 18.20
C LYS A 482 -9.53 10.32 18.06
N TYR A 483 -8.51 10.59 17.26
CA TYR A 483 -7.40 9.67 16.99
C TYR A 483 -6.06 10.23 17.49
N PRO A 484 -5.80 10.20 18.82
CA PRO A 484 -4.56 10.68 19.39
C PRO A 484 -3.37 9.76 19.06
N PRO A 485 -2.12 10.30 19.04
CA PRO A 485 -1.80 11.72 19.20
C PRO A 485 -2.15 12.54 17.95
N PRO A 486 -2.48 13.83 18.07
CA PRO A 486 -2.75 14.69 16.92
C PRO A 486 -1.52 14.80 16.03
N GLY A 487 -1.71 14.57 14.72
CA GLY A 487 -0.66 14.67 13.71
C GLY A 487 -0.55 16.07 13.09
N PRO A 488 0.44 16.29 12.19
CA PRO A 488 0.60 17.58 11.50
C PRO A 488 -0.63 17.96 10.67
N GLU A 489 -1.39 17.00 10.17
CA GLU A 489 -2.63 17.24 9.42
C GLU A 489 -3.72 17.89 10.31
N THR A 490 -3.72 17.62 11.61
CA THR A 490 -4.62 18.27 12.57
C THR A 490 -4.30 19.75 12.67
N ALA A 491 -3.03 20.10 12.75
CA ALA A 491 -2.58 21.49 12.78
C ALA A 491 -2.94 22.23 11.45
N VAL A 492 -2.81 21.57 10.31
CA VAL A 492 -3.18 22.16 9.00
C VAL A 492 -4.68 22.51 8.95
N ILE A 493 -5.55 21.68 9.54
CA ILE A 493 -6.98 21.99 9.62
C ILE A 493 -7.23 23.19 10.55
N MET A 494 -6.56 23.23 11.72
CA MET A 494 -6.64 24.36 12.65
C MET A 494 -6.20 25.67 11.98
N GLU A 495 -5.10 25.65 11.25
CA GLU A 495 -4.58 26.80 10.50
C GLU A 495 -5.52 27.26 9.37
N SER A 496 -6.13 26.30 8.67
CA SER A 496 -7.10 26.62 7.62
C SER A 496 -8.34 27.30 8.18
N LEU A 497 -8.83 26.82 9.34
CA LEU A 497 -9.94 27.42 10.07
C LEU A 497 -9.56 28.79 10.66
N ALA A 498 -8.33 28.94 11.18
CA ALA A 498 -7.81 30.21 11.65
C ALA A 498 -7.72 31.25 10.51
N ALA A 499 -7.28 30.84 9.33
CA ALA A 499 -7.27 31.72 8.15
C ALA A 499 -8.70 32.17 7.76
N LEU A 500 -9.66 31.26 7.78
CA LEU A 500 -11.07 31.58 7.54
C LEU A 500 -11.62 32.59 8.55
N TYR A 501 -11.33 32.42 9.85
CA TYR A 501 -11.76 33.37 10.90
C TYR A 501 -11.09 34.73 10.76
N ARG A 502 -9.80 34.74 10.41
CA ARG A 502 -9.09 36.00 10.15
C ARG A 502 -9.72 36.80 8.99
N GLU A 503 -10.10 36.13 7.91
CA GLU A 503 -10.78 36.79 6.77
C GLU A 503 -12.19 37.33 7.13
N GLN A 504 -12.83 36.73 8.15
CA GLN A 504 -14.09 37.22 8.73
C GLN A 504 -13.89 38.29 9.82
N GLY A 505 -12.65 38.63 10.18
CA GLY A 505 -12.35 39.55 11.28
C GLY A 505 -12.53 38.95 12.69
N ARG A 506 -12.68 37.62 12.80
CA ARG A 506 -12.84 36.88 14.06
C ARG A 506 -11.45 36.53 14.63
N ASN A 507 -10.66 37.56 14.93
CA ASN A 507 -9.23 37.41 15.24
C ASN A 507 -8.95 36.65 16.53
N SER A 508 -9.83 36.73 17.54
CA SER A 508 -9.67 36.00 18.82
C SER A 508 -9.76 34.48 18.61
N GLU A 509 -10.68 34.03 17.75
CA GLU A 509 -10.87 32.61 17.46
C GLU A 509 -9.74 32.09 16.57
N ALA A 510 -9.21 32.91 15.68
CA ALA A 510 -8.03 32.58 14.90
C ALA A 510 -6.78 32.46 15.78
N GLU A 511 -6.61 33.35 16.79
CA GLU A 511 -5.51 33.29 17.76
C GLU A 511 -5.50 31.95 18.51
N ASP A 512 -6.64 31.53 19.06
CA ASP A 512 -6.79 30.25 19.79
C ASP A 512 -6.37 29.04 18.92
N LEU A 513 -6.80 29.02 17.67
CA LEU A 513 -6.46 27.93 16.74
C LEU A 513 -4.97 27.87 16.39
N TYR A 514 -4.30 29.02 16.16
CA TYR A 514 -2.86 29.05 15.92
C TYR A 514 -2.09 28.65 17.19
N GLU A 515 -2.50 29.12 18.38
CA GLU A 515 -1.87 28.76 19.64
C GLU A 515 -1.99 27.25 19.95
N ARG A 516 -3.04 26.58 19.47
CA ARG A 516 -3.21 25.12 19.54
C ARG A 516 -2.43 24.37 18.46
N ALA A 517 -2.34 24.91 17.25
CA ALA A 517 -1.66 24.25 16.13
C ALA A 517 -0.14 24.17 16.32
N ILE A 518 0.50 25.26 16.81
CA ILE A 518 1.96 25.34 16.96
C ILE A 518 2.53 24.23 17.86
N PRO A 519 2.02 23.95 19.07
CA PRO A 519 2.53 22.86 19.91
C PRO A 519 2.34 21.48 19.29
N VAL A 520 1.26 21.28 18.51
CA VAL A 520 1.04 20.02 17.76
C VAL A 520 2.16 19.83 16.74
N LEU A 521 2.49 20.85 15.96
CA LEU A 521 3.59 20.79 14.99
C LEU A 521 4.94 20.59 15.69
N GLU A 522 5.21 21.33 16.76
CA GLU A 522 6.47 21.19 17.50
C GLU A 522 6.71 19.76 18.00
N THR A 523 5.63 19.09 18.44
CA THR A 523 5.71 17.73 18.95
C THR A 523 5.85 16.69 17.84
N THR A 524 5.20 16.93 16.70
CA THR A 524 5.10 15.93 15.63
C THR A 524 6.22 16.01 14.58
N VAL A 525 6.58 17.23 14.18
CA VAL A 525 7.61 17.44 13.14
C VAL A 525 8.90 18.05 13.68
N GLY A 526 8.90 18.47 14.96
CA GLY A 526 10.06 19.08 15.64
C GLY A 526 10.08 20.60 15.59
N ARG A 527 10.65 21.20 16.64
CA ARG A 527 10.64 22.66 16.88
C ARG A 527 11.37 23.51 15.83
N GLU A 528 12.29 22.90 15.11
CA GLU A 528 13.11 23.54 14.06
C GLU A 528 12.57 23.25 12.65
N ASN A 529 11.35 22.73 12.56
CA ASN A 529 10.73 22.38 11.27
C ASN A 529 10.16 23.63 10.58
N ARG A 530 10.22 23.63 9.24
CA ARG A 530 9.71 24.69 8.37
C ARG A 530 8.20 24.97 8.55
N GLU A 531 7.42 23.93 8.85
CA GLU A 531 5.98 24.07 9.11
C GLU A 531 5.71 24.87 10.38
N VAL A 532 6.49 24.65 11.44
CA VAL A 532 6.44 25.48 12.67
C VAL A 532 6.77 26.94 12.35
N ALA A 533 7.78 27.19 11.53
CA ALA A 533 8.13 28.55 11.11
C ALA A 533 6.99 29.23 10.33
N ALA A 534 6.28 28.50 9.48
CA ALA A 534 5.12 29.02 8.74
C ALA A 534 3.95 29.39 9.67
N SER A 535 3.62 28.53 10.63
CA SER A 535 2.57 28.81 11.63
C SER A 535 2.91 30.03 12.48
N LEU A 536 4.14 30.11 12.98
CA LEU A 536 4.62 31.26 13.74
C LEU A 536 4.53 32.55 12.92
N PHE A 537 4.91 32.50 11.64
CA PHE A 537 4.79 33.63 10.72
C PHE A 537 3.33 34.06 10.53
N ASN A 538 2.40 33.11 10.32
CA ASN A 538 1.00 33.42 10.12
C ASN A 538 0.36 34.08 11.37
N LEU A 539 0.69 33.58 12.56
CA LEU A 539 0.27 34.20 13.81
C LEU A 539 0.89 35.59 14.02
N ALA A 540 2.18 35.75 13.67
CA ALA A 540 2.84 37.04 13.73
C ALA A 540 2.21 38.07 12.77
N GLU A 541 1.85 37.66 11.54
CA GLU A 541 1.15 38.50 10.57
C GLU A 541 -0.22 38.95 11.09
N MET A 542 -0.97 38.06 11.75
CA MET A 542 -2.24 38.41 12.37
C MET A 542 -2.04 39.47 13.46
N TYR A 543 -1.10 39.27 14.40
CA TYR A 543 -0.79 40.26 15.43
C TYR A 543 -0.27 41.60 14.83
N ARG A 544 0.50 41.56 13.75
CA ARG A 544 0.96 42.75 13.05
C ARG A 544 -0.21 43.55 12.46
N GLN A 545 -1.21 42.86 11.86
CA GLN A 545 -2.41 43.49 11.31
C GLN A 545 -3.24 44.15 12.42
N ASP A 546 -3.35 43.49 13.57
CA ASP A 546 -4.03 43.99 14.77
C ASP A 546 -3.21 45.03 15.57
N THR A 547 -2.06 45.46 15.04
CA THR A 547 -1.14 46.39 15.69
C THR A 547 -0.57 45.92 17.05
N ARG A 548 -0.70 44.63 17.38
CA ARG A 548 -0.18 43.97 18.60
C ARG A 548 1.30 43.58 18.41
N TYR A 549 2.14 44.57 18.15
CA TYR A 549 3.55 44.40 17.72
C TYR A 549 4.41 43.69 18.77
N GLU A 550 4.12 43.86 20.06
CA GLU A 550 4.86 43.20 21.15
C GLU A 550 4.68 41.68 21.12
N LYS A 551 3.51 41.19 20.69
CA LYS A 551 3.26 39.76 20.49
C LYS A 551 3.80 39.26 19.17
N ALA A 552 3.78 40.08 18.13
CA ALA A 552 4.26 39.69 16.79
C ALA A 552 5.78 39.54 16.72
N GLU A 553 6.55 40.41 17.37
CA GLU A 553 8.03 40.45 17.27
C GLU A 553 8.71 39.13 17.64
N PRO A 554 8.45 38.50 18.80
CA PRO A 554 9.09 37.23 19.16
C PRO A 554 8.75 36.09 18.19
N LEU A 555 7.56 36.07 17.64
CA LEU A 555 7.13 35.06 16.65
C LEU A 555 7.86 35.22 15.32
N TYR A 556 8.00 36.47 14.81
CA TYR A 556 8.82 36.74 13.62
C TYR A 556 10.27 36.30 13.83
N ARG A 557 10.89 36.70 14.97
CA ARG A 557 12.26 36.33 15.26
C ARG A 557 12.45 34.81 15.24
N ARG A 558 11.56 34.09 15.93
CA ARG A 558 11.63 32.63 16.00
C ARG A 558 11.38 31.97 14.63
N SER A 559 10.40 32.46 13.87
CA SER A 559 10.14 31.97 12.51
C SER A 559 11.37 32.14 11.60
N LEU A 560 12.00 33.33 11.64
CA LEU A 560 13.20 33.62 10.84
C LEU A 560 14.40 32.78 11.27
N ASP A 561 14.62 32.61 12.59
CA ASP A 561 15.71 31.76 13.12
C ASP A 561 15.60 30.31 12.62
N ILE A 562 14.38 29.75 12.57
CA ILE A 562 14.13 28.42 12.03
C ILE A 562 14.43 28.38 10.51
N LEU A 563 13.94 29.36 9.74
CA LEU A 563 14.12 29.39 8.29
C LEU A 563 15.59 29.61 7.89
N GLU A 564 16.38 30.33 8.69
CA GLU A 564 17.80 30.57 8.45
C GLU A 564 18.65 29.30 8.62
N LYS A 565 18.24 28.38 9.47
CA LYS A 565 18.91 27.10 9.68
C LYS A 565 18.63 26.07 8.58
N GLN A 566 17.68 26.37 7.69
CA GLN A 566 17.36 25.48 6.57
C GLN A 566 18.44 25.58 5.47
N PRO A 567 18.77 24.47 4.78
CA PRO A 567 19.85 24.45 3.78
C PRO A 567 19.55 25.29 2.53
N ASP A 568 18.27 25.54 2.24
CA ASP A 568 17.81 26.36 1.13
C ASP A 568 17.23 27.68 1.64
N GLN A 569 17.85 28.79 1.22
CA GLN A 569 17.32 30.11 1.53
C GLN A 569 16.00 30.33 0.77
N SER A 570 14.90 29.99 1.42
CA SER A 570 13.59 29.91 0.77
C SER A 570 12.94 31.29 0.52
N PRO A 571 12.02 31.40 -0.46
CA PRO A 571 11.19 32.60 -0.63
C PRO A 571 10.42 33.00 0.63
N ALA A 572 10.15 32.03 1.53
CA ALA A 572 9.51 32.26 2.81
C ALA A 572 10.38 33.12 3.74
N LEU A 573 11.71 32.90 3.76
CA LEU A 573 12.65 33.71 4.53
C LEU A 573 12.64 35.17 4.05
N VAL A 574 12.69 35.37 2.74
CA VAL A 574 12.64 36.73 2.13
C VAL A 574 11.32 37.43 2.49
N ARG A 575 10.20 36.73 2.41
CA ARG A 575 8.90 37.28 2.78
C ARG A 575 8.84 37.62 4.28
N GLY A 576 9.33 36.73 5.14
CA GLY A 576 9.38 36.95 6.59
C GLY A 576 10.22 38.17 6.97
N LEU A 577 11.42 38.32 6.38
CA LEU A 577 12.28 39.48 6.57
C LEU A 577 11.59 40.80 6.16
N LYS A 578 10.91 40.81 5.00
CA LYS A 578 10.18 41.99 4.51
C LYS A 578 8.98 42.35 5.41
N SER A 579 8.19 41.37 5.84
CA SER A 579 7.05 41.59 6.73
C SER A 579 7.48 42.12 8.09
N PHE A 580 8.54 41.56 8.67
CA PHE A 580 9.08 42.00 9.94
C PHE A 580 9.68 43.43 9.83
N ALA A 581 10.42 43.72 8.76
CA ALA A 581 10.90 45.07 8.50
C ALA A 581 9.77 46.10 8.38
N ALA A 582 8.67 45.75 7.70
CA ALA A 582 7.49 46.61 7.59
C ALA A 582 6.86 46.91 8.96
N MET A 583 6.80 45.92 9.86
CA MET A 583 6.36 46.12 11.23
C MET A 583 7.29 47.04 12.02
N LEU A 584 8.60 46.83 11.96
CA LEU A 584 9.60 47.68 12.65
C LEU A 584 9.57 49.12 12.17
N ARG A 585 9.29 49.38 10.87
CA ARG A 585 9.09 50.73 10.35
C ARG A 585 7.90 51.42 11.02
N ARG A 586 6.78 50.70 11.22
CA ARG A 586 5.60 51.21 11.93
C ARG A 586 5.91 51.50 13.42
N MET A 587 6.79 50.69 14.02
CA MET A 587 7.30 50.91 15.38
C MET A 587 8.38 52.01 15.46
N LYS A 588 8.71 52.71 14.35
CA LYS A 588 9.75 53.73 14.21
C LYS A 588 11.19 53.20 14.44
N ARG A 589 11.42 51.90 14.40
CA ARG A 589 12.73 51.22 14.51
C ARG A 589 13.39 51.12 13.12
N LYS A 590 13.69 52.26 12.49
CA LYS A 590 14.15 52.35 11.08
C LYS A 590 15.46 51.63 10.80
N THR A 591 16.43 51.69 11.72
CA THR A 591 17.74 51.07 11.55
C THR A 591 17.64 49.55 11.41
N GLU A 592 16.86 48.92 12.26
CA GLU A 592 16.62 47.47 12.22
C GLU A 592 15.84 47.06 10.98
N ALA A 593 14.84 47.84 10.59
CA ALA A 593 14.07 47.58 9.37
C ALA A 593 14.97 47.61 8.13
N VAL A 594 15.87 48.61 7.98
CA VAL A 594 16.80 48.70 6.86
C VAL A 594 17.76 47.51 6.82
N ALA A 595 18.23 47.03 7.98
CA ALA A 595 19.10 45.86 8.04
C ALA A 595 18.41 44.59 7.54
N LEU A 596 17.13 44.36 7.91
CA LEU A 596 16.36 43.22 7.42
C LEU A 596 16.04 43.32 5.91
N GLU A 597 15.73 44.51 5.41
CA GLU A 597 15.48 44.74 3.99
C GLU A 597 16.74 44.50 3.16
N ALA A 598 17.90 44.98 3.63
CA ALA A 598 19.19 44.73 2.99
C ALA A 598 19.51 43.24 2.92
N ARG A 599 19.21 42.51 4.01
CA ARG A 599 19.38 41.06 4.07
C ARG A 599 18.46 40.33 3.09
N ALA A 600 17.18 40.71 3.04
CA ALA A 600 16.23 40.14 2.08
C ALA A 600 16.67 40.39 0.64
N LYS A 601 17.22 41.57 0.34
CA LYS A 601 17.75 41.93 -0.98
C LYS A 601 18.96 41.07 -1.33
N ALA A 602 19.92 40.91 -0.42
CA ALA A 602 21.12 40.09 -0.64
C ALA A 602 20.77 38.63 -0.95
N ILE A 603 19.75 38.04 -0.28
CA ILE A 603 19.29 36.69 -0.56
C ILE A 603 18.73 36.58 -1.98
N VAL A 604 17.90 37.53 -2.42
CA VAL A 604 17.33 37.55 -3.77
C VAL A 604 18.44 37.70 -4.84
N GLU A 605 19.42 38.56 -4.61
CA GLU A 605 20.55 38.75 -5.51
C GLU A 605 21.41 37.48 -5.61
N ALA A 606 21.70 36.83 -4.48
CA ALA A 606 22.43 35.56 -4.47
C ALA A 606 21.73 34.44 -5.24
N GLN A 607 20.40 34.37 -5.15
CA GLN A 607 19.61 33.40 -5.91
C GLN A 607 19.59 33.69 -7.42
N ALA A 608 19.62 34.94 -7.83
CA ALA A 608 19.69 35.34 -9.24
C ALA A 608 21.02 34.95 -9.91
N PHE A 609 22.12 34.87 -9.14
CA PHE A 609 23.46 34.50 -9.62
C PHE A 609 23.78 33.00 -9.45
N SER A 610 22.88 32.18 -8.93
CA SER A 610 23.11 30.73 -8.77
C SER A 610 22.96 30.03 -10.12
N PRO A 611 23.88 29.14 -10.55
CA PRO A 611 23.89 28.54 -11.90
C PRO A 611 22.74 27.58 -12.19
N SER A 612 21.83 27.34 -11.25
CA SER A 612 20.72 26.41 -11.41
C SER A 612 19.52 26.94 -12.22
N ASN A 613 19.51 28.19 -12.68
CA ASN A 613 18.43 28.77 -13.51
C ASN A 613 18.79 28.87 -15.01
N ALA A 614 19.80 28.16 -15.46
CA ALA A 614 20.18 28.08 -16.86
C ALA A 614 19.98 26.66 -17.39
N HIS A 615 18.70 26.17 -17.37
CA HIS A 615 18.25 25.06 -18.27
C HIS A 615 16.73 25.00 -18.28
#